data_1a3f324431b435c09c121a8e75c2e050
#
_entry.id   1a3f324431b435c09c121a8e75c2e050
#
_cell.length_a   1.000
_cell.length_b   1.000
_cell.length_c   1.000
_cell.angle_alpha   90.00
_cell.angle_beta   90.00
_cell.angle_gamma   90.00
#
_symmetry.space_group_name_H-M   'P 1'
#
loop_
_entity.id
_entity.type
_entity.pdbx_description
1 polymer ?
#
loop_
_entity_poly.entity_id
_entity_poly.type
_entity_poly.pdbx_seq_one_letter_code
_entity_poly.pdbx_strand_id
1 'polypeptide(L)'
;MPTYLSISLQYLTIRNYDCCSYDFSRLFEKTPRLRKCFISSNSDEDDDLPISREFLPAPQSLSVTRLILLSIRSLPLMTSLFKLLPSITRLKVEIYSITLDGHQWKEMIVNYLPQLKDFQFKIDLDLCRSIDDSTNEDKVDQYLSTYRTSFWIEHHQWFVRCHWSQWNEYLQISVYSLPYAFVYFPLFDNDHNYHTKSTCSSDIHHSYDSVRILGYEPWMFHDEALSHIQLINIEKLSLQLPIDQQFFSIIPKLENLLSLTVAIPTENHRLQLQALLDRAPRLFSLAFKFCVTSAMPPYRYTSSSICRLDLQGYDPSRRRHRYDIRQCMELSRSSIGIQCRILAIEVEKPKCILQLIYSMLNLRTLHVSYENDKRSNQYDLVKVLQHYLPSTWSITRFCYGHIIIQS
;
A
#
# COMPACT_ATOMS: atom_id res chain seq x y z
N MET A 1 25.37 11.59 6.33
CA MET A 1 25.24 12.97 5.80
C MET A 1 26.28 13.22 4.74
N PRO A 2 25.93 13.83 3.59
CA PRO A 2 26.94 14.18 2.59
C PRO A 2 27.93 15.19 3.18
N THR A 3 29.20 14.83 3.15
CA THR A 3 30.29 15.70 3.61
C THR A 3 30.75 16.67 2.52
N TYR A 4 30.40 16.40 1.28
CA TYR A 4 30.81 17.18 0.11
C TYR A 4 29.65 17.88 -0.57
N LEU A 5 29.91 18.99 -1.21
CA LEU A 5 28.99 19.76 -2.05
C LEU A 5 28.65 18.94 -3.32
N SER A 6 27.37 18.65 -3.56
CA SER A 6 26.90 17.98 -4.78
C SER A 6 26.23 18.99 -5.70
N ILE A 7 26.98 19.50 -6.68
CA ILE A 7 26.48 20.49 -7.64
C ILE A 7 25.66 19.89 -8.80
N SER A 8 25.61 18.56 -8.92
CA SER A 8 24.89 17.87 -10.00
C SER A 8 23.58 17.25 -9.56
N LEU A 9 23.35 17.06 -8.27
CA LEU A 9 22.17 16.39 -7.75
C LEU A 9 20.92 17.22 -7.97
N GLN A 10 19.96 16.69 -8.77
CA GLN A 10 18.68 17.33 -9.07
C GLN A 10 17.49 16.63 -8.42
N TYR A 11 17.62 15.33 -8.14
CA TYR A 11 16.57 14.49 -7.58
C TYR A 11 17.09 13.72 -6.39
N LEU A 12 16.36 13.74 -5.29
CA LEU A 12 16.71 13.03 -4.07
C LEU A 12 15.50 12.24 -3.56
N THR A 13 15.74 11.00 -3.17
CA THR A 13 14.75 10.14 -2.52
C THR A 13 15.31 9.66 -1.20
N ILE A 14 14.61 9.96 -0.12
CA ILE A 14 14.92 9.53 1.24
C ILE A 14 13.74 8.66 1.72
N ARG A 15 14.03 7.43 2.11
CA ARG A 15 13.04 6.47 2.62
C ARG A 15 13.42 6.03 4.01
N ASN A 16 12.43 5.61 4.79
CA ASN A 16 12.61 5.10 6.16
C ASN A 16 13.36 6.09 7.04
N TYR A 17 12.83 7.30 7.08
CA TYR A 17 13.53 8.43 7.61
C TYR A 17 13.19 8.66 9.09
N ASP A 18 14.24 8.66 9.91
CA ASP A 18 14.17 8.85 11.36
C ASP A 18 15.13 9.98 11.80
N CYS A 19 14.96 11.18 11.21
CA CYS A 19 15.88 12.27 11.42
C CYS A 19 15.24 13.57 11.90
N CYS A 20 16.03 14.38 12.61
CA CYS A 20 15.64 15.73 13.00
C CYS A 20 15.80 16.73 11.83
N SER A 21 14.99 17.78 11.83
CA SER A 21 14.95 18.82 10.79
C SER A 21 16.30 19.51 10.53
N TYR A 22 17.21 19.50 11.50
CA TYR A 22 18.57 20.04 11.37
C TYR A 22 19.36 19.39 10.23
N ASP A 23 19.14 18.09 10.01
CA ASP A 23 19.84 17.36 8.95
C ASP A 23 19.40 17.79 7.56
N PHE A 24 18.14 18.22 7.39
CA PHE A 24 17.65 18.73 6.11
C PHE A 24 18.26 20.07 5.71
N SER A 25 18.48 20.98 6.65
CA SER A 25 19.12 22.27 6.35
C SER A 25 20.50 22.05 5.72
N ARG A 26 21.32 21.18 6.36
CA ARG A 26 22.66 20.83 5.85
C ARG A 26 22.58 20.10 4.51
N LEU A 27 21.59 19.23 4.34
CA LEU A 27 21.39 18.52 3.09
C LEU A 27 21.13 19.51 1.94
N PHE A 28 20.20 20.44 2.13
CA PHE A 28 19.84 21.41 1.10
C PHE A 28 20.96 22.41 0.83
N GLU A 29 21.74 22.80 1.85
CA GLU A 29 22.94 23.60 1.68
C GLU A 29 23.98 22.91 0.77
N LYS A 30 24.13 21.58 0.93
CA LYS A 30 25.07 20.77 0.14
C LYS A 30 24.56 20.37 -1.23
N THR A 31 23.30 20.63 -1.56
CA THR A 31 22.66 20.25 -2.83
C THR A 31 21.96 21.44 -3.51
N PRO A 32 22.70 22.49 -3.93
CA PRO A 32 22.12 23.75 -4.41
C PRO A 32 21.35 23.65 -5.74
N ARG A 33 21.47 22.55 -6.47
CA ARG A 33 20.71 22.28 -7.71
C ARG A 33 19.58 21.28 -7.56
N LEU A 34 19.27 20.89 -6.33
CA LEU A 34 18.17 19.96 -6.05
C LEU A 34 16.82 20.57 -6.46
N ARG A 35 16.12 19.95 -7.38
CA ARG A 35 14.81 20.41 -7.90
C ARG A 35 13.65 19.64 -7.32
N LYS A 36 13.85 18.34 -7.06
CA LYS A 36 12.81 17.45 -6.56
C LYS A 36 13.30 16.67 -5.36
N CYS A 37 12.53 16.70 -4.28
CA CYS A 37 12.78 15.93 -3.07
C CYS A 37 11.60 15.02 -2.76
N PHE A 38 11.88 13.75 -2.47
CA PHE A 38 10.95 12.76 -1.99
C PHE A 38 11.40 12.28 -0.62
N ILE A 39 10.51 12.36 0.36
CA ILE A 39 10.76 11.92 1.74
C ILE A 39 9.61 11.02 2.17
N SER A 40 9.92 9.86 2.70
CA SER A 40 8.94 8.93 3.27
C SER A 40 9.43 8.43 4.62
N SER A 41 8.59 8.53 5.64
CA SER A 41 8.81 7.92 6.96
C SER A 41 8.15 6.55 7.01
N ASN A 42 8.74 5.60 7.73
CA ASN A 42 8.17 4.27 7.98
C ASN A 42 8.11 3.96 9.49
N SER A 43 8.27 4.96 10.34
CA SER A 43 8.18 4.73 11.78
C SER A 43 6.73 4.41 12.15
N ASP A 44 6.45 3.12 12.42
CA ASP A 44 5.22 2.66 13.08
C ASP A 44 5.28 2.93 14.60
N GLU A 45 6.39 3.42 15.09
CA GLU A 45 6.58 3.77 16.50
C GLU A 45 6.15 5.22 16.71
N ASP A 46 5.20 5.40 17.64
CA ASP A 46 4.84 6.68 18.26
C ASP A 46 6.00 7.17 19.13
N ASP A 47 7.15 7.36 18.53
CA ASP A 47 8.25 8.02 19.20
C ASP A 47 7.91 9.51 19.34
N ASP A 48 7.32 9.84 20.49
CA ASP A 48 7.35 11.16 21.11
C ASP A 48 8.81 11.56 21.40
N LEU A 49 9.63 11.60 20.37
CA LEU A 49 10.95 12.20 20.48
C LEU A 49 10.77 13.68 20.76
N PRO A 50 11.28 14.17 21.89
CA PRO A 50 11.16 15.58 22.26
C PRO A 50 11.90 16.40 21.19
N ILE A 51 11.13 17.00 20.26
CA ILE A 51 11.64 17.99 19.31
C ILE A 51 11.86 19.29 20.08
N SER A 52 12.77 19.25 21.06
CA SER A 52 13.13 20.39 21.89
C SER A 52 14.45 21.03 21.44
N ARG A 53 14.60 21.24 20.14
CA ARG A 53 15.66 22.14 19.66
C ARG A 53 15.03 23.26 18.85
N GLU A 54 15.11 24.48 19.39
CA GLU A 54 14.81 25.70 18.67
C GLU A 54 15.59 25.69 17.34
N PHE A 55 14.84 25.76 16.24
CA PHE A 55 15.43 25.79 14.91
C PHE A 55 16.16 27.11 14.72
N LEU A 56 17.47 27.04 14.64
CA LEU A 56 18.27 28.17 14.15
C LEU A 56 17.80 28.54 12.75
N PRO A 57 17.74 29.83 12.38
CA PRO A 57 17.41 30.27 11.05
C PRO A 57 18.40 29.66 10.05
N ALA A 58 17.94 28.61 9.36
CA ALA A 58 18.75 27.92 8.37
C ALA A 58 18.60 28.60 7.00
N PRO A 59 19.63 28.58 6.15
CA PRO A 59 19.56 29.15 4.82
C PRO A 59 18.49 28.46 4.00
N GLN A 60 17.60 29.23 3.36
CA GLN A 60 16.54 28.73 2.52
C GLN A 60 17.09 28.16 1.21
N SER A 61 16.61 27.01 0.79
CA SER A 61 16.92 26.46 -0.53
C SER A 61 15.88 26.93 -1.55
N LEU A 62 16.32 27.75 -2.50
CA LEU A 62 15.46 28.28 -3.56
C LEU A 62 15.37 27.38 -4.81
N SER A 63 16.11 26.30 -4.85
CA SER A 63 16.18 25.39 -6.00
C SER A 63 15.11 24.32 -6.04
N VAL A 64 14.58 23.90 -4.86
CA VAL A 64 13.59 22.84 -4.77
C VAL A 64 12.21 23.38 -5.13
N THR A 65 11.69 22.91 -6.26
CA THR A 65 10.35 23.30 -6.78
C THR A 65 9.29 22.23 -6.61
N ARG A 66 9.68 20.98 -6.34
CA ARG A 66 8.73 19.86 -6.13
C ARG A 66 9.11 19.08 -4.87
N LEU A 67 8.16 18.98 -3.97
CA LEU A 67 8.28 18.21 -2.72
C LEU A 67 7.21 17.13 -2.66
N ILE A 68 7.62 15.90 -2.31
CA ILE A 68 6.73 14.78 -2.04
C ILE A 68 7.06 14.27 -0.64
N LEU A 69 6.09 14.30 0.23
CA LEU A 69 6.15 13.83 1.61
C LEU A 69 5.13 12.71 1.78
N LEU A 70 5.56 11.49 2.14
CA LEU A 70 4.66 10.38 2.38
C LEU A 70 4.82 9.84 3.80
N SER A 71 3.72 9.42 4.39
CA SER A 71 3.66 8.85 5.74
C SER A 71 4.17 9.78 6.83
N ILE A 72 3.80 11.07 6.74
CA ILE A 72 4.25 12.07 7.71
C ILE A 72 3.38 12.03 8.96
N ARG A 73 4.00 11.91 10.13
CA ARG A 73 3.36 11.90 11.46
C ARG A 73 3.80 13.08 12.34
N SER A 74 4.62 14.00 11.85
CA SER A 74 5.15 15.14 12.60
C SER A 74 4.85 16.47 11.92
N LEU A 75 3.96 17.27 12.50
CA LEU A 75 3.64 18.62 12.03
C LEU A 75 4.84 19.58 12.14
N PRO A 76 5.63 19.59 13.24
CA PRO A 76 6.83 20.40 13.35
C PRO A 76 7.85 20.12 12.24
N LEU A 77 8.07 18.85 11.91
CA LEU A 77 8.97 18.46 10.80
C LEU A 77 8.48 19.04 9.47
N MET A 78 7.20 18.84 9.16
CA MET A 78 6.59 19.34 7.93
C MET A 78 6.71 20.88 7.83
N THR A 79 6.36 21.59 8.89
CA THR A 79 6.45 23.05 8.96
C THR A 79 7.88 23.53 8.76
N SER A 80 8.87 22.84 9.34
CA SER A 80 10.29 23.18 9.19
C SER A 80 10.76 22.99 7.75
N LEU A 81 10.34 21.92 7.09
CA LEU A 81 10.63 21.69 5.67
C LEU A 81 10.03 22.80 4.79
N PHE A 82 8.81 23.26 5.08
CA PHE A 82 8.18 24.35 4.33
C PHE A 82 8.94 25.68 4.49
N LYS A 83 9.40 25.99 5.70
CA LYS A 83 10.24 27.18 5.97
C LYS A 83 11.58 27.14 5.20
N LEU A 84 12.16 25.96 5.04
CA LEU A 84 13.41 25.76 4.31
C LEU A 84 13.25 25.83 2.79
N LEU A 85 12.04 25.57 2.25
CA LEU A 85 11.79 25.36 0.83
C LEU A 85 10.67 26.29 0.28
N PRO A 86 10.81 27.63 0.36
CA PRO A 86 9.76 28.57 -0.03
C PRO A 86 9.46 28.61 -1.54
N SER A 87 10.34 28.05 -2.37
CA SER A 87 10.19 28.01 -3.83
C SER A 87 9.40 26.80 -4.35
N ILE A 88 8.76 26.05 -3.46
CA ILE A 88 7.93 24.91 -3.86
C ILE A 88 6.74 25.41 -4.69
N THR A 89 6.61 24.87 -5.91
CA THR A 89 5.48 25.09 -6.82
C THR A 89 4.53 23.88 -6.86
N ARG A 90 5.02 22.70 -6.50
CA ARG A 90 4.25 21.46 -6.46
C ARG A 90 4.51 20.72 -5.14
N LEU A 91 3.46 20.51 -4.38
CA LEU A 91 3.49 19.77 -3.12
C LEU A 91 2.53 18.58 -3.18
N LYS A 92 3.06 17.41 -2.85
CA LYS A 92 2.25 16.20 -2.59
C LYS A 92 2.59 15.70 -1.19
N VAL A 93 1.56 15.57 -0.33
CA VAL A 93 1.77 15.17 1.06
C VAL A 93 0.71 14.17 1.52
N GLU A 94 1.17 13.11 2.20
CA GLU A 94 0.35 12.12 2.87
C GLU A 94 0.68 12.13 4.35
N ILE A 95 -0.35 12.31 5.18
CA ILE A 95 -0.25 12.56 6.62
C ILE A 95 -1.09 11.53 7.36
N TYR A 96 -0.54 11.04 8.48
CA TYR A 96 -1.23 10.13 9.38
C TYR A 96 -1.30 10.71 10.78
N SER A 97 -2.46 10.59 11.41
CA SER A 97 -2.70 10.95 12.83
C SER A 97 -2.41 12.43 13.18
N ILE A 98 -2.37 13.33 12.20
CA ILE A 98 -2.24 14.77 12.42
C ILE A 98 -3.50 15.46 11.92
N THR A 99 -4.23 16.12 12.81
CA THR A 99 -5.41 16.91 12.45
C THR A 99 -4.98 18.24 11.87
N LEU A 100 -5.28 18.46 10.60
CA LEU A 100 -5.06 19.71 9.88
C LEU A 100 -6.30 20.08 9.09
N ASP A 101 -6.93 21.17 9.45
CA ASP A 101 -8.09 21.71 8.76
C ASP A 101 -7.72 22.66 7.60
N GLY A 102 -8.71 23.10 6.84
CA GLY A 102 -8.51 23.98 5.70
C GLY A 102 -7.96 25.36 6.07
N HIS A 103 -8.23 25.87 7.28
CA HIS A 103 -7.69 27.15 7.75
C HIS A 103 -6.21 27.03 8.09
N GLN A 104 -5.82 25.98 8.79
CA GLN A 104 -4.43 25.71 9.14
C GLN A 104 -3.57 25.46 7.89
N TRP A 105 -4.09 24.74 6.92
CA TRP A 105 -3.42 24.57 5.63
C TRP A 105 -3.26 25.90 4.90
N LYS A 106 -4.32 26.73 4.83
CA LYS A 106 -4.24 28.07 4.24
C LYS A 106 -3.15 28.91 4.89
N GLU A 107 -3.10 28.92 6.24
CA GLU A 107 -2.09 29.65 6.98
C GLU A 107 -0.66 29.19 6.63
N MET A 108 -0.42 27.88 6.62
CA MET A 108 0.89 27.33 6.25
C MET A 108 1.28 27.64 4.81
N ILE A 109 0.35 27.54 3.88
CA ILE A 109 0.61 27.81 2.46
C ILE A 109 0.93 29.29 2.25
N VAL A 110 0.12 30.19 2.79
CA VAL A 110 0.33 31.64 2.64
C VAL A 110 1.65 32.07 3.27
N ASN A 111 1.98 31.55 4.45
CA ASN A 111 3.16 31.97 5.20
C ASN A 111 4.48 31.37 4.67
N TYR A 112 4.45 30.13 4.20
CA TYR A 112 5.68 29.40 3.90
C TYR A 112 5.83 28.96 2.44
N LEU A 113 4.75 28.84 1.67
CA LEU A 113 4.73 28.31 0.31
C LEU A 113 4.04 29.25 -0.68
N PRO A 114 4.45 30.53 -0.78
CA PRO A 114 3.72 31.55 -1.57
C PRO A 114 3.71 31.26 -3.08
N GLN A 115 4.58 30.36 -3.56
CA GLN A 115 4.65 29.99 -4.97
C GLN A 115 3.91 28.70 -5.32
N LEU A 116 3.18 28.10 -4.36
CA LEU A 116 2.49 26.82 -4.55
C LEU A 116 1.37 26.93 -5.58
N LYS A 117 1.42 26.09 -6.63
CA LYS A 117 0.44 26.05 -7.74
C LYS A 117 -0.30 24.74 -7.79
N ASP A 118 0.36 23.64 -7.47
CA ASP A 118 -0.21 22.29 -7.48
C ASP A 118 -0.08 21.70 -6.07
N PHE A 119 -1.23 21.49 -5.43
CA PHE A 119 -1.30 20.98 -4.07
C PHE A 119 -2.14 19.71 -4.01
N GLN A 120 -1.49 18.62 -3.63
CA GLN A 120 -2.08 17.31 -3.49
C GLN A 120 -1.84 16.81 -2.07
N PHE A 121 -2.89 16.53 -1.34
CA PHE A 121 -2.76 16.02 0.02
C PHE A 121 -3.73 14.87 0.30
N LYS A 122 -3.36 14.05 1.27
CA LYS A 122 -4.19 13.03 1.91
C LYS A 122 -3.89 13.04 3.39
N ILE A 123 -4.92 12.99 4.21
CA ILE A 123 -4.85 12.94 5.67
C ILE A 123 -5.72 11.80 6.13
N ASP A 124 -5.12 10.83 6.84
CA ASP A 124 -5.83 9.75 7.50
C ASP A 124 -5.80 9.99 9.01
N LEU A 125 -6.99 10.01 9.63
CA LEU A 125 -7.20 10.34 11.04
C LEU A 125 -8.06 9.28 11.72
N ASP A 126 -7.71 8.94 12.96
CA ASP A 126 -8.55 8.21 13.89
C ASP A 126 -8.94 9.15 15.03
N LEU A 127 -10.18 9.60 15.04
CA LEU A 127 -10.70 10.48 16.08
C LEU A 127 -11.43 9.64 17.15
N CYS A 128 -11.03 9.76 18.40
CA CYS A 128 -11.78 9.20 19.51
C CYS A 128 -13.17 9.85 19.57
N ARG A 129 -14.19 9.06 19.91
CA ARG A 129 -15.54 9.54 20.12
C ARG A 129 -15.52 10.56 21.27
N SER A 130 -15.75 11.83 20.95
CA SER A 130 -15.95 12.84 21.99
C SER A 130 -17.31 12.61 22.66
N ILE A 131 -17.39 12.93 23.95
CA ILE A 131 -18.61 12.87 24.77
C ILE A 131 -19.66 13.89 24.30
N ASP A 132 -19.35 14.62 23.24
CA ASP A 132 -20.17 15.68 22.68
C ASP A 132 -21.37 15.11 21.90
N ASP A 133 -22.55 15.70 22.04
CA ASP A 133 -23.81 15.26 21.40
C ASP A 133 -23.84 15.45 19.88
N SER A 134 -22.78 16.01 19.26
CA SER A 134 -22.69 16.20 17.81
C SER A 134 -22.56 14.87 17.07
N THR A 135 -23.32 14.71 16.00
CA THR A 135 -23.22 13.52 15.15
C THR A 135 -21.86 13.48 14.41
N ASN A 136 -21.42 12.28 14.01
CA ASN A 136 -20.20 12.15 13.21
C ASN A 136 -20.29 12.94 11.89
N GLU A 137 -21.48 13.04 11.34
CA GLU A 137 -21.75 13.81 10.13
C GLU A 137 -21.56 15.31 10.36
N ASP A 138 -22.03 15.85 11.48
CA ASP A 138 -21.83 17.27 11.84
C ASP A 138 -20.35 17.62 11.97
N LYS A 139 -19.56 16.73 12.59
CA LYS A 139 -18.10 16.91 12.72
C LYS A 139 -17.40 16.93 11.36
N VAL A 140 -17.79 16.02 10.47
CA VAL A 140 -17.26 16.00 9.11
C VAL A 140 -17.69 17.24 8.32
N ASP A 141 -18.93 17.69 8.45
CA ASP A 141 -19.40 18.93 7.79
C ASP A 141 -18.68 20.16 8.32
N GLN A 142 -18.46 20.26 9.63
CA GLN A 142 -17.65 21.32 10.22
C GLN A 142 -16.22 21.30 9.69
N TYR A 143 -15.61 20.13 9.63
CA TYR A 143 -14.25 19.96 9.10
C TYR A 143 -14.17 20.34 7.62
N LEU A 144 -15.08 19.83 6.77
CA LEU A 144 -15.13 20.16 5.35
C LEU A 144 -15.48 21.63 5.08
N SER A 145 -16.21 22.30 5.98
CA SER A 145 -16.54 23.72 5.84
C SER A 145 -15.28 24.60 5.77
N THR A 146 -14.19 24.20 6.44
CA THR A 146 -12.91 24.91 6.43
C THR A 146 -12.24 24.90 5.04
N TYR A 147 -12.56 23.91 4.19
CA TYR A 147 -12.10 23.78 2.80
C TYR A 147 -13.08 24.40 1.77
N ARG A 148 -14.23 24.96 2.21
CA ARG A 148 -15.21 25.63 1.34
C ARG A 148 -15.02 27.15 1.25
N THR A 149 -13.89 27.67 1.71
CA THR A 149 -13.58 29.10 1.63
C THR A 149 -13.17 29.51 0.21
N SER A 150 -13.23 30.81 -0.11
CA SER A 150 -12.79 31.36 -1.40
C SER A 150 -11.35 31.01 -1.74
N PHE A 151 -10.46 30.89 -0.72
CA PHE A 151 -9.09 30.44 -0.92
C PHE A 151 -9.02 29.08 -1.63
N TRP A 152 -9.81 28.11 -1.19
CA TRP A 152 -9.79 26.76 -1.73
C TRP A 152 -10.51 26.65 -3.08
N ILE A 153 -11.73 27.18 -3.14
CA ILE A 153 -12.66 26.95 -4.25
C ILE A 153 -12.41 27.94 -5.40
N GLU A 154 -12.31 29.25 -5.10
CA GLU A 154 -12.28 30.29 -6.13
C GLU A 154 -10.85 30.59 -6.60
N HIS A 155 -9.91 30.73 -5.65
CA HIS A 155 -8.54 31.13 -5.99
C HIS A 155 -7.69 29.98 -6.53
N HIS A 156 -7.86 28.77 -5.98
CA HIS A 156 -7.00 27.65 -6.31
C HIS A 156 -7.71 26.48 -7.01
N GLN A 157 -9.04 26.37 -6.90
CA GLN A 157 -9.83 25.25 -7.39
C GLN A 157 -9.33 23.90 -6.83
N TRP A 158 -8.89 23.89 -5.57
CA TRP A 158 -8.45 22.70 -4.84
C TRP A 158 -9.63 22.10 -4.09
N PHE A 159 -10.33 21.22 -4.77
CA PHE A 159 -11.47 20.51 -4.19
C PHE A 159 -11.00 19.37 -3.30
N VAL A 160 -11.83 19.06 -2.30
CA VAL A 160 -11.52 18.08 -1.27
C VAL A 160 -12.65 17.08 -1.15
N ARG A 161 -12.31 15.81 -0.93
CA ARG A 161 -13.24 14.75 -0.57
C ARG A 161 -12.85 14.19 0.78
N CYS A 162 -13.86 13.86 1.56
CA CYS A 162 -13.75 13.21 2.84
C CYS A 162 -14.51 11.90 2.79
N HIS A 163 -13.84 10.82 3.19
CA HIS A 163 -14.47 9.56 3.55
C HIS A 163 -14.42 9.38 5.03
N TRP A 164 -15.47 8.79 5.60
CA TRP A 164 -15.44 8.43 7.01
C TRP A 164 -16.23 7.16 7.27
N SER A 165 -15.84 6.49 8.34
CA SER A 165 -16.47 5.28 8.84
C SER A 165 -16.37 5.26 10.36
N GLN A 166 -17.34 4.68 11.02
CA GLN A 166 -17.30 4.49 12.47
C GLN A 166 -16.83 3.07 12.77
N TRP A 167 -15.70 2.95 13.48
CA TRP A 167 -15.20 1.68 13.96
C TRP A 167 -15.08 1.69 15.47
N ASN A 168 -15.96 0.92 16.14
CA ASN A 168 -16.07 0.94 17.61
C ASN A 168 -16.27 2.36 18.17
N GLU A 169 -15.31 2.83 18.96
CA GLU A 169 -15.31 4.16 19.58
C GLU A 169 -14.55 5.21 18.75
N TYR A 170 -14.03 4.84 17.58
CA TYR A 170 -13.25 5.72 16.73
C TYR A 170 -14.04 6.11 15.48
N LEU A 171 -13.89 7.35 15.09
CA LEU A 171 -14.29 7.86 13.79
C LEU A 171 -13.03 7.88 12.89
N GLN A 172 -12.96 6.97 11.95
CA GLN A 172 -11.91 6.96 10.94
C GLN A 172 -12.27 7.92 9.82
N ILE A 173 -11.35 8.80 9.48
CA ILE A 173 -11.54 9.84 8.47
C ILE A 173 -10.36 9.81 7.50
N SER A 174 -10.66 9.81 6.20
CA SER A 174 -9.67 10.04 5.15
C SER A 174 -10.07 11.24 4.32
N VAL A 175 -9.27 12.29 4.34
CA VAL A 175 -9.50 13.55 3.60
C VAL A 175 -8.41 13.75 2.57
N TYR A 176 -8.79 14.08 1.34
CA TYR A 176 -7.83 14.25 0.27
C TYR A 176 -8.27 15.25 -0.80
N SER A 177 -7.29 15.82 -1.50
CA SER A 177 -7.54 16.71 -2.64
C SER A 177 -7.96 15.94 -3.89
N LEU A 178 -8.79 16.57 -4.72
CA LEU A 178 -9.20 16.09 -6.05
C LEU A 178 -8.47 16.89 -7.15
N PRO A 179 -8.08 16.24 -8.28
CA PRO A 179 -8.16 14.80 -8.56
C PRO A 179 -7.27 13.98 -7.62
N TYR A 180 -7.67 12.73 -7.34
CA TYR A 180 -6.93 11.86 -6.41
C TYR A 180 -5.57 11.48 -6.95
N ALA A 181 -4.51 11.78 -6.19
CA ALA A 181 -3.14 11.66 -6.68
C ALA A 181 -2.34 10.48 -6.11
N PHE A 182 -2.92 9.71 -5.18
CA PHE A 182 -2.19 8.67 -4.47
C PHE A 182 -2.36 7.30 -5.12
N VAL A 183 -1.37 6.44 -4.87
CA VAL A 183 -1.27 5.10 -5.48
C VAL A 183 -2.28 4.12 -4.86
N TYR A 184 -2.54 4.27 -3.56
CA TYR A 184 -3.50 3.46 -2.81
C TYR A 184 -4.85 4.16 -2.76
N PHE A 185 -5.93 3.45 -3.07
CA PHE A 185 -7.27 3.96 -2.76
C PHE A 185 -7.47 3.92 -1.23
N PRO A 186 -8.07 4.95 -0.61
CA PRO A 186 -8.27 4.95 0.84
C PRO A 186 -9.16 3.79 1.26
N LEU A 187 -8.67 2.98 2.19
CA LEU A 187 -9.35 1.83 2.74
C LEU A 187 -9.58 2.06 4.23
N PHE A 188 -10.75 1.69 4.71
CA PHE A 188 -11.01 1.50 6.13
C PHE A 188 -11.15 0.00 6.40
N ASP A 189 -10.53 -0.47 7.47
CA ASP A 189 -10.69 -1.85 7.91
C ASP A 189 -12.08 -2.00 8.55
N ASN A 190 -12.94 -2.82 7.92
CA ASN A 190 -14.15 -3.41 8.52
C ASN A 190 -15.37 -2.51 8.75
N ASP A 191 -15.95 -1.77 7.78
CA ASP A 191 -17.23 -1.21 8.13
C ASP A 191 -18.32 -1.12 7.05
N HIS A 192 -19.55 -1.44 7.49
CA HIS A 192 -20.76 -1.34 6.70
C HIS A 192 -21.33 0.10 6.63
N ASN A 193 -20.73 1.05 7.37
CA ASN A 193 -21.17 2.45 7.46
C ASN A 193 -20.13 3.41 6.84
N TYR A 194 -19.83 3.18 5.59
CA TYR A 194 -18.93 4.03 4.84
C TYR A 194 -19.70 5.21 4.23
N HIS A 195 -19.23 6.41 4.49
CA HIS A 195 -19.84 7.63 4.01
C HIS A 195 -18.83 8.50 3.28
N THR A 196 -19.32 9.32 2.34
CA THR A 196 -18.48 10.28 1.62
C THR A 196 -19.16 11.62 1.40
N LYS A 197 -18.37 12.69 1.49
CA LYS A 197 -18.78 14.06 1.12
C LYS A 197 -17.65 14.76 0.38
N SER A 198 -18.01 15.72 -0.49
CA SER A 198 -17.05 16.49 -1.27
C SER A 198 -17.36 17.98 -1.21
N THR A 199 -16.34 18.82 -1.39
CA THR A 199 -16.50 20.24 -1.65
C THR A 199 -16.73 20.54 -3.13
N CYS A 200 -16.56 19.55 -4.02
CA CYS A 200 -16.82 19.66 -5.45
C CYS A 200 -18.26 19.24 -5.76
N SER A 201 -18.97 20.06 -6.52
CA SER A 201 -20.34 19.77 -6.98
C SER A 201 -20.40 19.11 -8.35
N SER A 202 -19.30 19.01 -9.08
CA SER A 202 -19.26 18.47 -10.44
C SER A 202 -18.36 17.22 -10.53
N ASP A 203 -18.74 16.24 -11.37
CA ASP A 203 -18.01 14.98 -11.56
C ASP A 203 -16.66 15.13 -12.30
N ILE A 204 -16.40 16.29 -12.89
CA ILE A 204 -15.23 16.53 -13.75
C ILE A 204 -13.90 16.38 -13.00
N HIS A 205 -13.89 16.61 -11.69
CA HIS A 205 -12.67 16.52 -10.87
C HIS A 205 -12.50 15.16 -10.17
N HIS A 206 -13.35 14.19 -10.47
CA HIS A 206 -13.33 12.88 -9.79
C HIS A 206 -12.43 11.86 -10.49
N SER A 207 -11.27 12.28 -10.99
CA SER A 207 -10.29 11.35 -11.57
C SER A 207 -9.50 10.62 -10.47
N TYR A 208 -9.42 9.30 -10.63
CA TYR A 208 -8.64 8.39 -9.79
C TYR A 208 -7.55 7.67 -10.60
N ASP A 209 -7.11 8.27 -11.67
CA ASP A 209 -6.12 7.68 -12.62
C ASP A 209 -4.77 7.33 -11.99
N SER A 210 -4.47 7.90 -10.82
CA SER A 210 -3.26 7.61 -10.06
C SER A 210 -3.33 6.33 -9.24
N VAL A 211 -4.53 5.79 -9.01
CA VAL A 211 -4.71 4.58 -8.21
C VAL A 211 -4.15 3.37 -8.97
N ARG A 212 -3.29 2.63 -8.28
CA ARG A 212 -2.66 1.39 -8.78
C ARG A 212 -2.92 0.21 -7.88
N ILE A 213 -3.23 0.46 -6.62
CA ILE A 213 -3.39 -0.57 -5.59
C ILE A 213 -4.75 -0.40 -4.94
N LEU A 214 -5.53 -1.47 -4.97
CA LEU A 214 -6.88 -1.51 -4.43
C LEU A 214 -7.10 -2.80 -3.63
N GLY A 215 -7.62 -2.67 -2.41
CA GLY A 215 -8.39 -3.71 -1.77
C GLY A 215 -9.87 -3.48 -2.12
N TYR A 216 -10.47 -4.39 -2.86
CA TYR A 216 -11.86 -4.25 -3.27
C TYR A 216 -12.77 -4.87 -2.23
N GLU A 217 -13.60 -4.04 -1.62
CA GLU A 217 -14.69 -4.44 -0.75
C GLU A 217 -15.99 -3.86 -1.33
N PRO A 218 -17.01 -4.67 -1.64
CA PRO A 218 -18.24 -4.22 -2.33
C PRO A 218 -18.91 -3.05 -1.65
N TRP A 219 -18.99 -3.06 -0.32
CA TRP A 219 -19.65 -2.02 0.48
C TRP A 219 -19.07 -0.61 0.31
N MET A 220 -17.79 -0.49 -0.07
CA MET A 220 -17.14 0.82 -0.28
C MET A 220 -17.77 1.63 -1.41
N PHE A 221 -18.37 0.97 -2.38
CA PHE A 221 -18.91 1.58 -3.60
C PHE A 221 -20.45 1.63 -3.62
N HIS A 222 -21.11 1.31 -2.51
CA HIS A 222 -22.55 1.42 -2.38
C HIS A 222 -23.01 2.88 -2.25
N ASP A 223 -22.16 3.78 -1.78
CA ASP A 223 -22.43 5.21 -1.75
C ASP A 223 -22.55 5.75 -3.18
N GLU A 224 -23.63 6.51 -3.44
CA GLU A 224 -23.93 7.08 -4.76
C GLU A 224 -22.76 7.93 -5.30
N ALA A 225 -22.06 8.65 -4.42
CA ALA A 225 -20.93 9.50 -4.79
C ALA A 225 -19.69 8.69 -5.26
N LEU A 226 -19.60 7.40 -4.93
CA LEU A 226 -18.52 6.52 -5.34
C LEU A 226 -18.92 5.50 -6.41
N SER A 227 -20.22 5.30 -6.64
CA SER A 227 -20.73 4.34 -7.61
C SER A 227 -20.31 4.64 -9.06
N HIS A 228 -19.96 5.88 -9.36
CA HIS A 228 -19.53 6.35 -10.69
C HIS A 228 -18.00 6.41 -10.87
N ILE A 229 -17.24 6.07 -9.84
CA ILE A 229 -15.76 6.06 -9.94
C ILE A 229 -15.31 4.94 -10.85
N GLN A 230 -14.32 5.24 -11.70
CA GLN A 230 -13.64 4.25 -12.53
C GLN A 230 -12.15 4.19 -12.18
N LEU A 231 -11.68 3.01 -11.82
CA LEU A 231 -10.30 2.71 -11.47
C LEU A 231 -9.64 1.94 -12.62
N ILE A 232 -9.19 2.70 -13.63
CA ILE A 232 -8.74 2.13 -14.93
C ILE A 232 -7.30 1.61 -14.94
N ASN A 233 -6.51 1.95 -13.92
CA ASN A 233 -5.07 1.71 -13.91
C ASN A 233 -4.61 0.78 -12.77
N ILE A 234 -5.46 -0.12 -12.32
CA ILE A 234 -5.14 -1.03 -11.22
C ILE A 234 -4.05 -2.03 -11.64
N GLU A 235 -2.97 -2.05 -10.87
CA GLU A 235 -1.84 -2.98 -11.02
C GLU A 235 -1.83 -4.06 -9.93
N LYS A 236 -2.32 -3.73 -8.72
CA LYS A 236 -2.44 -4.68 -7.62
C LYS A 236 -3.85 -4.64 -7.06
N LEU A 237 -4.48 -5.80 -7.03
CA LEU A 237 -5.85 -5.97 -6.56
C LEU A 237 -5.90 -7.04 -5.47
N SER A 238 -6.54 -6.71 -4.35
CA SER A 238 -6.94 -7.67 -3.33
C SER A 238 -8.47 -7.70 -3.26
N LEU A 239 -9.08 -8.87 -3.28
CA LEU A 239 -10.53 -9.01 -3.21
C LEU A 239 -10.95 -10.33 -2.57
N GLN A 240 -12.22 -10.39 -2.16
CA GLN A 240 -12.88 -11.61 -1.75
C GLN A 240 -13.95 -12.00 -2.77
N LEU A 241 -14.03 -13.27 -3.11
CA LEU A 241 -15.09 -13.80 -3.95
C LEU A 241 -16.34 -14.16 -3.11
N PRO A 242 -17.55 -14.00 -3.63
CA PRO A 242 -17.86 -13.57 -5.00
C PRO A 242 -17.73 -12.07 -5.20
N ILE A 243 -17.34 -11.66 -6.40
CA ILE A 243 -17.46 -10.27 -6.82
C ILE A 243 -18.91 -9.94 -7.12
N ASP A 244 -19.29 -8.70 -6.84
CA ASP A 244 -20.64 -8.20 -7.13
C ASP A 244 -20.80 -7.67 -8.56
N GLN A 245 -22.00 -7.19 -8.88
CA GLN A 245 -22.30 -6.66 -10.21
C GLN A 245 -21.59 -5.31 -10.48
N GLN A 246 -21.28 -4.55 -9.44
CA GLN A 246 -20.64 -3.24 -9.55
C GLN A 246 -19.14 -3.32 -9.84
N PHE A 247 -18.51 -4.46 -9.54
CA PHE A 247 -17.07 -4.64 -9.70
C PHE A 247 -16.56 -4.17 -11.07
N PHE A 248 -17.17 -4.62 -12.15
CA PHE A 248 -16.74 -4.24 -13.51
C PHE A 248 -17.14 -2.83 -13.93
N SER A 249 -18.03 -2.18 -13.22
CA SER A 249 -18.30 -0.76 -13.40
C SER A 249 -17.20 0.09 -12.79
N ILE A 250 -16.68 -0.33 -11.62
CA ILE A 250 -15.61 0.33 -10.89
C ILE A 250 -14.23 0.01 -11.50
N ILE A 251 -13.99 -1.26 -11.86
CA ILE A 251 -12.73 -1.74 -12.46
C ILE A 251 -13.03 -2.30 -13.86
N PRO A 252 -13.21 -1.44 -14.86
CA PRO A 252 -13.64 -1.89 -16.19
C PRO A 252 -12.58 -2.69 -16.93
N LYS A 253 -11.29 -2.51 -16.56
CA LYS A 253 -10.14 -3.10 -17.24
C LYS A 253 -9.19 -3.77 -16.26
N LEU A 254 -8.76 -4.99 -16.58
CA LEU A 254 -7.76 -5.75 -15.84
C LEU A 254 -6.46 -5.94 -16.63
N GLU A 255 -6.30 -5.26 -17.75
CA GLU A 255 -5.14 -5.40 -18.64
C GLU A 255 -3.82 -4.94 -18.01
N ASN A 256 -3.89 -4.02 -17.01
CA ASN A 256 -2.74 -3.54 -16.27
C ASN A 256 -2.46 -4.32 -15.00
N LEU A 257 -3.32 -5.28 -14.65
CA LEU A 257 -3.21 -6.04 -13.41
C LEU A 257 -1.98 -6.95 -13.42
N LEU A 258 -1.07 -6.72 -12.48
CA LEU A 258 0.19 -7.47 -12.30
C LEU A 258 0.12 -8.43 -11.10
N SER A 259 -0.66 -8.09 -10.09
CA SER A 259 -0.78 -8.88 -8.86
C SER A 259 -2.23 -8.97 -8.40
N LEU A 260 -2.69 -10.18 -8.18
CA LEU A 260 -4.01 -10.48 -7.64
C LEU A 260 -3.86 -11.26 -6.32
N THR A 261 -4.44 -10.74 -5.26
CA THR A 261 -4.62 -11.45 -3.99
C THR A 261 -6.10 -11.78 -3.83
N VAL A 262 -6.44 -13.04 -3.67
CA VAL A 262 -7.84 -13.47 -3.63
C VAL A 262 -8.16 -14.29 -2.39
N ALA A 263 -9.31 -14.00 -1.76
CA ALA A 263 -9.92 -14.85 -0.76
C ALA A 263 -11.09 -15.63 -1.38
N ILE A 264 -11.11 -16.96 -1.21
CA ILE A 264 -12.14 -17.85 -1.76
C ILE A 264 -12.88 -18.54 -0.61
N PRO A 265 -14.02 -18.00 -0.14
CA PRO A 265 -14.74 -18.55 0.99
C PRO A 265 -15.46 -19.87 0.68
N THR A 266 -15.81 -20.14 -0.58
CA THR A 266 -16.52 -21.37 -0.99
C THR A 266 -16.03 -21.90 -2.33
N GLU A 267 -16.24 -23.20 -2.58
CA GLU A 267 -15.84 -23.84 -3.85
C GLU A 267 -16.62 -23.33 -5.07
N ASN A 268 -17.82 -22.84 -4.88
CA ASN A 268 -18.70 -22.40 -5.96
C ASN A 268 -18.15 -21.17 -6.70
N HIS A 269 -17.21 -20.43 -6.10
CA HIS A 269 -16.66 -19.20 -6.68
C HIS A 269 -15.43 -19.43 -7.59
N ARG A 270 -15.07 -20.70 -7.84
CA ARG A 270 -13.91 -21.04 -8.68
C ARG A 270 -14.01 -20.51 -10.11
N LEU A 271 -15.20 -20.57 -10.71
CA LEU A 271 -15.44 -20.09 -12.08
C LEU A 271 -15.24 -18.57 -12.19
N GLN A 272 -15.58 -17.84 -11.14
CA GLN A 272 -15.35 -16.39 -11.12
C GLN A 272 -13.86 -16.06 -11.10
N LEU A 273 -13.04 -16.81 -10.37
CA LEU A 273 -11.58 -16.59 -10.41
C LEU A 273 -11.02 -16.85 -11.80
N GLN A 274 -11.42 -17.94 -12.48
CA GLN A 274 -10.96 -18.19 -13.85
C GLN A 274 -11.35 -17.05 -14.79
N ALA A 275 -12.57 -16.54 -14.70
CA ALA A 275 -13.03 -15.42 -15.52
C ALA A 275 -12.22 -14.12 -15.26
N LEU A 276 -11.76 -13.88 -14.01
CA LEU A 276 -10.83 -12.78 -13.70
C LEU A 276 -9.46 -13.00 -14.31
N LEU A 277 -8.93 -14.23 -14.22
CA LEU A 277 -7.61 -14.57 -14.79
C LEU A 277 -7.60 -14.40 -16.32
N ASP A 278 -8.69 -14.81 -17.01
CA ASP A 278 -8.83 -14.67 -18.46
C ASP A 278 -8.86 -13.20 -18.91
N ARG A 279 -9.32 -12.29 -18.05
CA ARG A 279 -9.35 -10.84 -18.31
C ARG A 279 -8.06 -10.11 -17.91
N ALA A 280 -7.12 -10.80 -17.25
CA ALA A 280 -5.88 -10.23 -16.74
C ALA A 280 -4.63 -10.81 -17.46
N PRO A 281 -4.38 -10.48 -18.72
CA PRO A 281 -3.34 -11.13 -19.54
C PRO A 281 -1.90 -10.83 -19.07
N ARG A 282 -1.71 -9.80 -18.25
CA ARG A 282 -0.41 -9.42 -17.68
C ARG A 282 -0.22 -9.83 -16.23
N LEU A 283 -1.12 -10.64 -15.69
CA LEU A 283 -1.07 -11.05 -14.29
C LEU A 283 0.16 -11.91 -14.02
N PHE A 284 1.14 -11.34 -13.33
CA PHE A 284 2.39 -12.00 -13.00
C PHE A 284 2.30 -12.77 -11.67
N SER A 285 1.59 -12.23 -10.68
CA SER A 285 1.52 -12.76 -9.31
C SER A 285 0.10 -13.07 -8.90
N LEU A 286 -0.14 -14.31 -8.45
CA LEU A 286 -1.40 -14.74 -7.84
C LEU A 286 -1.13 -15.19 -6.41
N ALA A 287 -1.86 -14.61 -5.45
CA ALA A 287 -1.78 -14.94 -4.03
C ALA A 287 -3.16 -15.33 -3.50
N PHE A 288 -3.20 -16.32 -2.61
CA PHE A 288 -4.43 -16.71 -1.89
C PHE A 288 -4.33 -16.24 -0.44
N LYS A 289 -5.22 -15.31 -0.05
CA LYS A 289 -5.29 -14.78 1.32
C LYS A 289 -6.03 -15.76 2.25
N PHE A 290 -7.04 -16.44 1.72
CA PHE A 290 -7.89 -17.35 2.45
C PHE A 290 -8.59 -18.35 1.50
N CYS A 291 -8.68 -19.60 1.91
CA CYS A 291 -9.49 -20.59 1.21
C CYS A 291 -10.10 -21.57 2.23
N VAL A 292 -11.42 -21.61 2.33
CA VAL A 292 -12.16 -22.40 3.34
C VAL A 292 -12.07 -23.92 3.09
N THR A 293 -11.74 -24.34 1.89
CA THR A 293 -11.88 -25.74 1.51
C THR A 293 -10.60 -26.54 1.74
N SER A 294 -10.74 -27.75 2.24
CA SER A 294 -9.69 -28.76 2.36
C SER A 294 -9.02 -29.13 1.02
N ALA A 295 -9.60 -28.69 -0.07
CA ALA A 295 -9.05 -28.76 -1.42
C ALA A 295 -8.53 -27.38 -1.86
N MET A 296 -7.41 -26.96 -1.31
CA MET A 296 -6.65 -25.85 -1.86
C MET A 296 -6.18 -26.24 -3.25
N PRO A 297 -6.62 -25.59 -4.26
CA PRO A 297 -5.96 -25.88 -5.51
C PRO A 297 -5.90 -24.70 -6.47
N PRO A 298 -4.76 -24.27 -6.81
CA PRO A 298 -4.58 -23.65 -8.10
C PRO A 298 -4.54 -24.67 -9.26
N TYR A 299 -4.67 -25.98 -9.00
CA TYR A 299 -4.41 -27.03 -10.00
C TYR A 299 -5.27 -26.96 -11.26
N ARG A 300 -6.46 -26.39 -11.16
CA ARG A 300 -7.44 -26.33 -12.25
C ARG A 300 -7.46 -25.01 -13.01
N TYR A 301 -6.80 -24.00 -12.47
CA TYR A 301 -6.76 -22.70 -13.14
C TYR A 301 -5.70 -22.67 -14.25
N THR A 302 -6.00 -21.90 -15.28
CA THR A 302 -5.11 -21.69 -16.40
C THR A 302 -4.82 -20.20 -16.57
N SER A 303 -3.58 -19.87 -16.81
CA SER A 303 -3.14 -18.54 -17.17
C SER A 303 -1.73 -18.65 -17.74
N SER A 304 -1.46 -17.98 -18.84
CA SER A 304 -0.14 -18.03 -19.48
C SER A 304 0.86 -17.03 -18.90
N SER A 305 0.42 -16.13 -18.03
CA SER A 305 1.23 -15.00 -17.54
C SER A 305 1.71 -15.16 -16.09
N ILE A 306 1.03 -16.00 -15.29
CA ILE A 306 1.35 -16.17 -13.86
C ILE A 306 2.69 -16.89 -13.71
N CYS A 307 3.68 -16.18 -13.18
CA CYS A 307 5.00 -16.71 -12.85
C CYS A 307 5.30 -16.75 -11.36
N ARG A 308 4.52 -16.04 -10.54
CA ARG A 308 4.61 -16.05 -9.09
C ARG A 308 3.31 -16.55 -8.48
N LEU A 309 3.43 -17.56 -7.60
CA LEU A 309 2.31 -18.15 -6.89
C LEU A 309 2.57 -18.09 -5.39
N ASP A 310 1.65 -17.50 -4.64
CA ASP A 310 1.70 -17.46 -3.18
C ASP A 310 0.53 -18.24 -2.59
N LEU A 311 0.85 -19.36 -1.95
CA LEU A 311 -0.07 -20.30 -1.35
C LEU A 311 0.01 -20.31 0.18
N GLN A 312 0.72 -19.38 0.78
CA GLN A 312 0.90 -19.31 2.24
C GLN A 312 -0.31 -18.69 2.95
N GLY A 313 -1.36 -18.36 2.26
CA GLY A 313 -2.58 -17.66 2.69
C GLY A 313 -2.74 -17.56 4.21
N TYR A 314 -2.77 -16.35 4.74
CA TYR A 314 -2.88 -16.08 6.17
C TYR A 314 -4.34 -15.97 6.59
N ASP A 315 -4.79 -16.87 7.46
CA ASP A 315 -6.01 -16.69 8.25
C ASP A 315 -5.65 -16.75 9.73
N PRO A 316 -5.75 -15.63 10.48
CA PRO A 316 -5.40 -15.59 11.90
C PRO A 316 -6.29 -16.50 12.76
N SER A 317 -7.49 -16.85 12.28
CA SER A 317 -8.47 -17.69 12.99
C SER A 317 -8.32 -19.19 12.69
N ARG A 318 -7.55 -19.56 11.68
CA ARG A 318 -7.47 -20.94 11.20
C ARG A 318 -6.02 -21.37 10.99
N ARG A 319 -5.79 -22.70 11.14
CA ARG A 319 -4.47 -23.28 10.88
C ARG A 319 -4.12 -23.12 9.40
N ARG A 320 -2.91 -22.61 9.09
CA ARG A 320 -2.38 -22.54 7.73
C ARG A 320 -2.48 -23.90 7.06
N HIS A 321 -2.90 -23.91 5.79
CA HIS A 321 -2.90 -25.13 4.99
C HIS A 321 -1.48 -25.57 4.69
N ARG A 322 -1.17 -26.83 5.01
CA ARG A 322 0.14 -27.42 4.71
C ARG A 322 -0.01 -28.45 3.59
N TYR A 323 0.81 -28.29 2.60
CA TYR A 323 0.82 -29.17 1.44
C TYR A 323 1.57 -30.46 1.72
N ASP A 324 0.90 -31.59 1.50
CA ASP A 324 1.50 -32.92 1.52
C ASP A 324 2.24 -33.23 0.21
N ILE A 325 2.90 -34.39 0.15
CA ILE A 325 3.68 -34.80 -1.02
C ILE A 325 2.81 -34.98 -2.27
N ARG A 326 1.58 -35.47 -2.13
CA ARG A 326 0.64 -35.70 -3.22
C ARG A 326 0.19 -34.36 -3.79
N GLN A 327 -0.19 -33.42 -2.94
CA GLN A 327 -0.59 -32.07 -3.34
C GLN A 327 0.55 -31.32 -4.03
N CYS A 328 1.78 -31.46 -3.56
CA CYS A 328 2.98 -30.91 -4.23
C CYS A 328 3.16 -31.51 -5.63
N MET A 329 2.94 -32.81 -5.80
CA MET A 329 2.98 -33.47 -7.11
C MET A 329 1.87 -32.98 -8.05
N GLU A 330 0.67 -32.82 -7.56
CA GLU A 330 -0.48 -32.28 -8.32
C GLU A 330 -0.21 -30.83 -8.74
N LEU A 331 0.33 -29.99 -7.84
CA LEU A 331 0.72 -28.63 -8.13
C LEU A 331 1.77 -28.59 -9.25
N SER A 332 2.83 -29.39 -9.14
CA SER A 332 3.90 -29.38 -10.14
C SER A 332 3.46 -29.76 -11.56
N ARG A 333 2.36 -30.55 -11.66
CA ARG A 333 1.76 -30.99 -12.93
C ARG A 333 0.66 -30.04 -13.45
N SER A 334 0.24 -29.09 -12.62
CA SER A 334 -0.82 -28.13 -13.01
C SER A 334 -0.29 -27.12 -14.02
N SER A 335 -1.21 -26.54 -14.81
CA SER A 335 -0.88 -25.52 -15.81
C SER A 335 -0.10 -24.34 -15.18
N ILE A 336 -0.56 -23.83 -14.03
CA ILE A 336 0.11 -22.73 -13.32
C ILE A 336 1.42 -23.20 -12.69
N GLY A 337 1.47 -24.42 -12.14
CA GLY A 337 2.69 -24.96 -11.53
C GLY A 337 3.84 -25.16 -12.51
N ILE A 338 3.58 -25.64 -13.71
CA ILE A 338 4.59 -25.86 -14.76
C ILE A 338 5.33 -24.56 -15.13
N GLN A 339 4.64 -23.44 -15.17
CA GLN A 339 5.25 -22.14 -15.57
C GLN A 339 5.73 -21.31 -14.37
N CYS A 340 5.44 -21.74 -13.13
CA CYS A 340 5.77 -21.01 -11.92
C CYS A 340 7.29 -20.87 -11.75
N ARG A 341 7.74 -19.65 -11.53
CA ARG A 341 9.16 -19.31 -11.29
C ARG A 341 9.40 -18.96 -9.83
N ILE A 342 8.41 -18.42 -9.15
CA ILE A 342 8.49 -18.02 -7.74
C ILE A 342 7.31 -18.64 -7.02
N LEU A 343 7.58 -19.55 -6.09
CA LEU A 343 6.55 -20.23 -5.29
C LEU A 343 6.73 -19.90 -3.82
N ALA A 344 5.67 -19.44 -3.16
CA ALA A 344 5.59 -19.34 -1.71
C ALA A 344 4.57 -20.35 -1.19
N ILE A 345 4.98 -21.26 -0.30
CA ILE A 345 4.15 -22.40 0.12
C ILE A 345 4.51 -22.85 1.55
N GLU A 346 3.53 -23.36 2.29
CA GLU A 346 3.75 -24.06 3.54
C GLU A 346 3.63 -25.58 3.31
N VAL A 347 4.61 -26.36 3.74
CA VAL A 347 4.65 -27.78 3.50
C VAL A 347 4.67 -28.59 4.81
N GLU A 348 4.12 -29.81 4.77
CA GLU A 348 4.09 -30.68 5.94
C GLU A 348 5.49 -31.25 6.28
N LYS A 349 6.26 -31.63 5.26
CA LYS A 349 7.52 -32.37 5.42
C LYS A 349 8.62 -31.86 4.50
N PRO A 350 9.88 -31.95 4.91
CA PRO A 350 11.04 -31.57 4.08
C PRO A 350 11.10 -32.26 2.71
N LYS A 351 10.61 -33.49 2.60
CA LYS A 351 10.54 -34.22 1.32
C LYS A 351 9.68 -33.52 0.27
N CYS A 352 8.68 -32.74 0.70
CA CYS A 352 7.85 -31.95 -0.21
C CYS A 352 8.67 -30.84 -0.92
N ILE A 353 9.65 -30.28 -0.23
CA ILE A 353 10.57 -29.27 -0.79
C ILE A 353 11.34 -29.86 -1.96
N LEU A 354 11.97 -31.01 -1.74
CA LEU A 354 12.73 -31.69 -2.79
C LEU A 354 11.83 -32.08 -3.97
N GLN A 355 10.61 -32.59 -3.68
CA GLN A 355 9.63 -32.91 -4.71
C GLN A 355 9.31 -31.71 -5.61
N LEU A 356 9.07 -30.53 -5.01
CA LEU A 356 8.79 -29.30 -5.77
C LEU A 356 10.00 -28.90 -6.63
N ILE A 357 11.21 -28.87 -6.07
CA ILE A 357 12.42 -28.46 -6.78
C ILE A 357 12.73 -29.37 -7.97
N TYR A 358 12.56 -30.67 -7.81
CA TYR A 358 12.86 -31.62 -8.90
C TYR A 358 11.75 -31.72 -9.95
N SER A 359 10.49 -31.40 -9.59
CA SER A 359 9.38 -31.55 -10.52
C SER A 359 8.94 -30.25 -11.20
N MET A 360 9.25 -29.07 -10.62
CA MET A 360 8.93 -27.76 -11.18
C MET A 360 10.14 -27.16 -11.90
N LEU A 361 10.36 -27.56 -13.16
CA LEU A 361 11.57 -27.22 -13.92
C LEU A 361 11.82 -25.74 -14.13
N ASN A 362 10.77 -24.91 -14.10
CA ASN A 362 10.88 -23.46 -14.26
C ASN A 362 11.05 -22.71 -12.94
N LEU A 363 11.00 -23.43 -11.80
CA LEU A 363 11.13 -22.82 -10.48
C LEU A 363 12.54 -22.23 -10.30
N ARG A 364 12.58 -20.96 -9.84
CA ARG A 364 13.82 -20.21 -9.57
C ARG A 364 13.94 -19.80 -8.11
N THR A 365 12.80 -19.55 -7.49
CA THR A 365 12.76 -19.13 -6.08
C THR A 365 11.65 -19.87 -5.37
N LEU A 366 11.98 -20.51 -4.27
CA LEU A 366 11.03 -21.21 -3.40
C LEU A 366 11.09 -20.63 -1.99
N HIS A 367 10.00 -19.98 -1.58
CA HIS A 367 9.79 -19.52 -0.21
C HIS A 367 9.01 -20.60 0.53
N VAL A 368 9.63 -21.23 1.51
CA VAL A 368 9.01 -22.31 2.27
C VAL A 368 8.87 -21.94 3.72
N SER A 369 7.66 -22.16 4.24
CA SER A 369 7.40 -22.26 5.67
C SER A 369 7.12 -23.70 6.03
N TYR A 370 7.68 -24.18 7.12
CA TYR A 370 7.38 -25.48 7.69
C TYR A 370 7.35 -25.38 9.22
N GLU A 371 6.45 -26.12 9.83
CA GLU A 371 6.43 -26.18 11.28
C GLU A 371 7.54 -27.12 11.76
N ASN A 372 8.41 -26.54 12.51
CA ASN A 372 9.44 -27.33 13.20
C ASN A 372 8.80 -27.92 14.45
N ASP A 373 8.71 -29.24 14.51
CA ASP A 373 8.43 -29.90 15.77
C ASP A 373 9.53 -29.45 16.75
N LYS A 374 9.18 -28.78 17.85
CA LYS A 374 10.10 -28.18 18.83
C LYS A 374 11.14 -29.16 19.39
N ARG A 375 11.05 -30.44 18.99
CA ARG A 375 11.91 -31.55 19.40
C ARG A 375 12.98 -31.95 18.37
N SER A 376 12.90 -31.49 17.10
CA SER A 376 13.90 -31.82 16.09
C SER A 376 14.89 -30.65 15.92
N ASN A 377 16.18 -30.97 16.01
CA ASN A 377 17.27 -30.01 15.84
C ASN A 377 17.16 -29.28 14.48
N GLN A 378 16.83 -28.02 14.50
CA GLN A 378 16.67 -27.16 13.31
C GLN A 378 17.87 -27.12 12.36
N TYR A 379 19.05 -27.48 12.89
CA TYR A 379 20.31 -27.51 12.12
C TYR A 379 20.37 -28.60 11.04
N ASP A 380 19.55 -29.63 11.16
CA ASP A 380 19.61 -30.75 10.22
C ASP A 380 18.92 -30.50 8.88
N LEU A 381 17.83 -29.69 8.84
CA LEU A 381 17.10 -29.50 7.59
C LEU A 381 17.91 -28.75 6.53
N VAL A 382 18.59 -27.66 6.90
CA VAL A 382 19.43 -26.92 5.95
C VAL A 382 20.56 -27.78 5.44
N LYS A 383 21.20 -28.56 6.32
CA LYS A 383 22.24 -29.53 5.93
C LYS A 383 21.70 -30.65 5.04
N VAL A 384 20.52 -31.19 5.37
CA VAL A 384 19.84 -32.20 4.54
C VAL A 384 19.51 -31.61 3.16
N LEU A 385 18.93 -30.42 3.11
CA LEU A 385 18.63 -29.78 1.83
C LEU A 385 19.89 -29.46 1.03
N GLN A 386 20.95 -28.95 1.67
CA GLN A 386 22.24 -28.70 1.02
C GLN A 386 22.87 -29.96 0.41
N HIS A 387 22.66 -31.11 1.04
CA HIS A 387 23.16 -32.38 0.53
C HIS A 387 22.42 -32.87 -0.72
N TYR A 388 21.10 -32.60 -0.79
CA TYR A 388 20.26 -33.10 -1.89
C TYR A 388 19.98 -32.07 -2.98
N LEU A 389 20.26 -30.77 -2.75
CA LEU A 389 20.05 -29.74 -3.74
C LEU A 389 21.17 -29.74 -4.81
N PRO A 390 20.82 -29.44 -6.07
CA PRO A 390 21.82 -29.16 -7.09
C PRO A 390 22.74 -28.01 -6.65
N SER A 391 24.02 -28.06 -7.04
CA SER A 391 25.03 -27.05 -6.67
C SER A 391 24.72 -25.63 -7.11
N THR A 392 23.78 -25.46 -8.05
CA THR A 392 23.28 -24.18 -8.53
C THR A 392 22.30 -23.50 -7.56
N TRP A 393 21.82 -24.22 -6.54
CA TRP A 393 20.84 -23.69 -5.61
C TRP A 393 21.49 -23.21 -4.31
N SER A 394 21.06 -22.05 -3.83
CA SER A 394 21.47 -21.46 -2.56
C SER A 394 20.31 -21.46 -1.57
N ILE A 395 20.62 -21.57 -0.29
CA ILE A 395 19.63 -21.54 0.80
C ILE A 395 19.92 -20.32 1.69
N THR A 396 18.92 -19.47 1.85
CA THR A 396 18.94 -18.35 2.81
C THR A 396 17.88 -18.62 3.87
N ARG A 397 18.27 -18.55 5.13
CA ARG A 397 17.37 -18.75 6.26
C ARG A 397 16.91 -17.42 6.83
N PHE A 398 15.62 -17.31 7.10
CA PHE A 398 15.01 -16.22 7.85
C PHE A 398 14.51 -16.71 9.22
N CYS A 399 14.14 -15.78 10.09
CA CYS A 399 13.59 -16.11 11.41
C CYS A 399 12.28 -16.92 11.29
N TYR A 400 11.97 -17.72 12.33
CA TYR A 400 10.69 -18.42 12.46
C TYR A 400 10.36 -19.53 11.44
N GLY A 401 11.34 -20.29 10.98
CA GLY A 401 11.07 -21.47 10.13
C GLY A 401 10.82 -21.17 8.65
N HIS A 402 11.14 -19.94 8.20
CA HIS A 402 11.10 -19.56 6.80
C HIS A 402 12.46 -19.78 6.13
N ILE A 403 12.44 -20.42 4.97
CA ILE A 403 13.62 -20.66 4.14
C ILE A 403 13.35 -20.14 2.73
N ILE A 404 14.33 -19.47 2.15
CA ILE A 404 14.34 -19.12 0.74
C ILE A 404 15.41 -19.95 0.05
N ILE A 405 15.01 -20.64 -1.01
CA ILE A 405 15.84 -21.48 -1.84
C ILE A 405 15.84 -20.90 -3.25
N GLN A 406 17.00 -20.59 -3.79
CA GLN A 406 17.16 -19.90 -5.09
C GLN A 406 18.16 -20.60 -5.98
N SER A 407 17.85 -20.71 -7.30
CA SER A 407 18.72 -21.25 -8.34
C SER A 407 19.41 -20.16 -9.14
#